data_ef8a30be995f37955dac204bead7e41e
#
_entry.id   ef8a30be995f37955dac204bead7e41e
#
_cell.length_a   1.000
_cell.length_b   1.000
_cell.length_c   1.000
_cell.angle_alpha   90.00
_cell.angle_beta   90.00
_cell.angle_gamma   90.00
#
_symmetry.space_group_name_H-M   'P 1'
#
loop_
_entity.id
_entity.type
_entity.pdbx_description
1 polymer ?
#
loop_
_entity_poly.entity_id
_entity_poly.type
_entity_poly.pdbx_seq_one_letter_code
_entity_poly.pdbx_strand_id
1 'polypeptide(L)'
;IPYELALGWRYTRAGRATRRNGFISFISGVSMLGIALGVAALIIVLSVMNGFQKEVRDRMLSVVSHIEIFAPGGAAMPDVQRTLQEARQHPQVVGAAPFVSAQALLARGEDMKGALVRGIDPVREPEVTDLVAGSQGEALAQLVPGEFRVVLGGELARMLGVRRGDVVTLIAPTGQVTPAGVVPRIKQMLVAGTFDSGHYEYDSTLVLLHHEDAQRIFRLEGPTGIRLKLRNLHEARSVALDLAGSLSGDLRIRDWTQQNRTWFAAVQLEKRMMFIILTLIV
;
A
#
# COMPACT_ATOMS: atom_id res chain seq x y z
N ILE A 1 -36.32 -17.23 -25.80
CA ILE A 1 -35.26 -18.16 -25.37
C ILE A 1 -34.22 -18.14 -26.49
N PRO A 2 -32.93 -17.93 -26.16
CA PRO A 2 -31.86 -17.99 -27.17
C PRO A 2 -31.92 -19.30 -27.95
N TYR A 3 -31.68 -19.23 -29.25
CA TYR A 3 -31.77 -20.34 -30.18
C TYR A 3 -30.93 -21.57 -29.75
N GLU A 4 -29.76 -21.31 -29.21
CA GLU A 4 -28.81 -22.32 -28.73
C GLU A 4 -29.41 -23.14 -27.57
N LEU A 5 -30.11 -22.48 -26.63
CA LEU A 5 -30.79 -23.17 -25.52
C LEU A 5 -32.00 -24.00 -25.99
N ALA A 6 -32.74 -23.53 -26.98
CA ALA A 6 -33.84 -24.27 -27.57
C ALA A 6 -33.36 -25.52 -28.32
N LEU A 7 -32.22 -25.39 -29.04
CA LEU A 7 -31.60 -26.50 -29.75
C LEU A 7 -31.03 -27.54 -28.77
N GLY A 8 -30.29 -27.11 -27.77
CA GLY A 8 -29.73 -27.97 -26.73
C GLY A 8 -30.83 -28.76 -25.98
N TRP A 9 -31.93 -28.09 -25.62
CA TRP A 9 -33.06 -28.72 -24.98
C TRP A 9 -33.77 -29.74 -25.88
N ARG A 10 -33.87 -29.47 -27.18
CA ARG A 10 -34.45 -30.37 -28.16
C ARG A 10 -33.60 -31.63 -28.39
N TYR A 11 -32.29 -31.51 -28.43
CA TYR A 11 -31.36 -32.63 -28.59
C TYR A 11 -31.33 -33.51 -27.33
N THR A 12 -31.36 -32.98 -26.15
CA THR A 12 -31.39 -33.74 -24.89
C THR A 12 -32.73 -34.47 -24.70
N ARG A 13 -33.83 -34.00 -25.32
CA ARG A 13 -35.18 -34.62 -25.25
C ARG A 13 -35.47 -35.62 -26.33
N ALA A 14 -34.78 -35.59 -27.49
CA ALA A 14 -35.04 -36.44 -28.65
C ALA A 14 -34.76 -37.97 -28.43
N GLY A 15 -34.09 -38.34 -27.35
CA GLY A 15 -33.71 -39.71 -27.05
C GLY A 15 -34.71 -40.54 -26.22
N ARG A 16 -35.90 -40.04 -25.91
CA ARG A 16 -36.83 -40.72 -24.99
C ARG A 16 -37.66 -41.90 -25.56
N ALA A 17 -37.50 -42.19 -26.85
CA ALA A 17 -38.41 -43.17 -27.52
C ALA A 17 -38.01 -44.66 -27.39
N THR A 18 -36.81 -45.00 -26.85
CA THR A 18 -36.41 -46.39 -26.69
C THR A 18 -35.67 -46.62 -25.37
N ARG A 19 -36.00 -47.69 -24.66
CA ARG A 19 -35.46 -48.07 -23.32
C ARG A 19 -33.92 -48.14 -23.28
N ARG A 20 -33.26 -48.33 -24.42
CA ARG A 20 -31.80 -48.32 -24.60
C ARG A 20 -31.20 -46.91 -24.58
N ASN A 21 -31.97 -45.87 -24.90
CA ASN A 21 -31.50 -44.47 -24.95
C ASN A 21 -31.64 -43.77 -23.60
N GLY A 22 -32.39 -44.29 -22.62
CA GLY A 22 -32.53 -43.72 -21.30
C GLY A 22 -31.22 -43.64 -20.53
N PHE A 23 -30.36 -44.63 -20.64
CA PHE A 23 -29.05 -44.65 -19.99
C PHE A 23 -28.09 -43.62 -20.59
N ILE A 24 -28.06 -43.47 -21.92
CA ILE A 24 -27.27 -42.47 -22.61
C ILE A 24 -27.71 -41.07 -22.26
N SER A 25 -29.01 -40.82 -22.22
CA SER A 25 -29.59 -39.52 -21.82
C SER A 25 -29.31 -39.20 -20.36
N PHE A 26 -29.28 -40.19 -19.46
CA PHE A 26 -28.90 -40.02 -18.06
C PHE A 26 -27.42 -39.66 -17.93
N ILE A 27 -26.51 -40.36 -18.59
CA ILE A 27 -25.08 -40.03 -18.57
C ILE A 27 -24.82 -38.65 -19.13
N SER A 28 -25.44 -38.30 -20.25
CA SER A 28 -25.30 -36.97 -20.85
C SER A 28 -25.81 -35.87 -19.92
N GLY A 29 -26.93 -36.11 -19.21
CA GLY A 29 -27.47 -35.20 -18.23
C GLY A 29 -26.56 -35.00 -17.02
N VAL A 30 -26.00 -36.07 -16.48
CA VAL A 30 -25.05 -36.00 -15.36
C VAL A 30 -23.75 -35.34 -15.78
N SER A 31 -23.22 -35.64 -16.98
CA SER A 31 -22.02 -34.95 -17.49
C SER A 31 -22.25 -33.47 -17.71
N MET A 32 -23.38 -33.07 -18.28
CA MET A 32 -23.74 -31.66 -18.48
C MET A 32 -23.89 -30.92 -17.13
N LEU A 33 -24.53 -31.58 -16.14
CA LEU A 33 -24.65 -31.02 -14.79
C LEU A 33 -23.27 -30.90 -14.11
N GLY A 34 -22.39 -31.89 -14.26
CA GLY A 34 -21.02 -31.85 -13.73
C GLY A 34 -20.22 -30.69 -14.31
N ILE A 35 -20.26 -30.52 -15.63
CA ILE A 35 -19.59 -29.38 -16.31
C ILE A 35 -20.18 -28.04 -15.84
N ALA A 36 -21.51 -27.94 -15.81
CA ALA A 36 -22.17 -26.70 -15.36
C ALA A 36 -21.80 -26.34 -13.92
N LEU A 37 -21.77 -27.30 -13.00
CA LEU A 37 -21.34 -27.10 -11.61
C LEU A 37 -19.85 -26.73 -11.54
N GLY A 38 -19.00 -27.39 -12.31
CA GLY A 38 -17.57 -27.07 -12.38
C GLY A 38 -17.31 -25.63 -12.83
N VAL A 39 -17.98 -25.23 -13.93
CA VAL A 39 -17.87 -23.83 -14.44
C VAL A 39 -18.46 -22.84 -13.45
N ALA A 40 -19.59 -23.13 -12.82
CA ALA A 40 -20.18 -22.24 -11.83
C ALA A 40 -19.26 -22.07 -10.61
N ALA A 41 -18.71 -23.16 -10.08
CA ALA A 41 -17.75 -23.11 -8.97
C ALA A 41 -16.53 -22.28 -9.33
N LEU A 42 -16.00 -22.45 -10.54
CA LEU A 42 -14.87 -21.69 -11.04
C LEU A 42 -15.17 -20.17 -11.12
N ILE A 43 -16.32 -19.80 -11.67
CA ILE A 43 -16.74 -18.39 -11.75
C ILE A 43 -16.84 -17.77 -10.36
N ILE A 44 -17.42 -18.51 -9.40
CA ILE A 44 -17.53 -18.06 -8.01
C ILE A 44 -16.15 -17.83 -7.40
N VAL A 45 -15.25 -18.80 -7.51
CA VAL A 45 -13.88 -18.70 -6.96
C VAL A 45 -13.12 -17.54 -7.57
N LEU A 46 -13.16 -17.38 -8.91
CA LEU A 46 -12.53 -16.26 -9.59
C LEU A 46 -13.11 -14.90 -9.17
N SER A 47 -14.41 -14.81 -9.01
CA SER A 47 -15.09 -13.58 -8.59
C SER A 47 -14.70 -13.18 -7.17
N VAL A 48 -14.69 -14.12 -6.23
CA VAL A 48 -14.28 -13.91 -4.85
C VAL A 48 -12.82 -13.49 -4.79
N MET A 49 -11.95 -14.18 -5.53
CA MET A 49 -10.52 -13.89 -5.56
C MET A 49 -10.22 -12.50 -6.16
N ASN A 50 -10.86 -12.15 -7.27
CA ASN A 50 -10.72 -10.81 -7.86
C ASN A 50 -11.22 -9.71 -6.91
N GLY A 51 -12.33 -9.95 -6.22
CA GLY A 51 -12.85 -9.04 -5.20
C GLY A 51 -11.89 -8.86 -4.03
N PHE A 52 -11.33 -9.96 -3.53
CA PHE A 52 -10.35 -9.93 -2.45
C PHE A 52 -9.05 -9.19 -2.86
N GLN A 53 -8.50 -9.51 -4.04
CA GLN A 53 -7.30 -8.82 -4.55
C GLN A 53 -7.52 -7.32 -4.72
N LYS A 54 -8.70 -6.92 -5.18
CA LYS A 54 -9.07 -5.51 -5.30
C LYS A 54 -9.11 -4.84 -3.93
N GLU A 55 -9.81 -5.41 -2.97
CA GLU A 55 -9.96 -4.88 -1.61
C GLU A 55 -8.60 -4.72 -0.91
N VAL A 56 -7.76 -5.77 -0.94
CA VAL A 56 -6.40 -5.73 -0.35
C VAL A 56 -5.57 -4.63 -0.99
N ARG A 57 -5.60 -4.53 -2.32
CA ARG A 57 -4.87 -3.48 -3.04
C ARG A 57 -5.35 -2.08 -2.66
N ASP A 58 -6.67 -1.86 -2.65
CA ASP A 58 -7.25 -0.55 -2.38
C ASP A 58 -6.92 -0.10 -0.93
N ARG A 59 -6.91 -1.02 0.04
CA ARG A 59 -6.44 -0.76 1.41
C ARG A 59 -4.95 -0.45 1.50
N MET A 60 -4.11 -1.21 0.81
CA MET A 60 -2.66 -0.91 0.77
C MET A 60 -2.39 0.50 0.25
N LEU A 61 -3.11 0.92 -0.77
CA LEU A 61 -2.89 2.19 -1.45
C LEU A 61 -3.46 3.40 -0.71
N SER A 62 -4.25 3.20 0.34
CA SER A 62 -4.66 4.29 1.22
C SER A 62 -3.50 4.91 1.99
N VAL A 63 -2.43 4.14 2.25
CA VAL A 63 -1.22 4.58 2.99
C VAL A 63 -0.03 4.84 2.07
N VAL A 64 0.05 4.09 0.96
CA VAL A 64 1.20 4.11 0.05
C VAL A 64 0.93 5.10 -1.08
N SER A 65 1.84 6.04 -1.26
CA SER A 65 1.83 6.90 -2.44
C SER A 65 2.07 6.07 -3.71
N HIS A 66 1.56 6.54 -4.84
CA HIS A 66 1.69 5.82 -6.11
C HIS A 66 3.13 5.81 -6.64
N ILE A 67 3.86 6.91 -6.40
CA ILE A 67 5.29 7.05 -6.73
C ILE A 67 5.98 7.78 -5.59
N GLU A 68 7.19 7.35 -5.26
CA GLU A 68 8.12 8.04 -4.38
C GLU A 68 9.37 8.42 -5.16
N ILE A 69 9.80 9.68 -5.02
CA ILE A 69 11.04 10.22 -5.57
C ILE A 69 11.92 10.62 -4.40
N PHE A 70 13.15 10.15 -4.32
CA PHE A 70 14.02 10.38 -3.18
C PHE A 70 15.48 10.49 -3.60
N ALA A 71 16.28 11.16 -2.77
CA ALA A 71 17.72 11.25 -2.95
C ALA A 71 18.40 9.91 -2.59
N PRO A 72 19.49 9.53 -3.28
CA PRO A 72 20.25 8.34 -2.94
C PRO A 72 20.74 8.38 -1.49
N GLY A 73 20.76 7.22 -0.84
CA GLY A 73 21.31 7.08 0.52
C GLY A 73 20.46 7.68 1.65
N GLY A 74 19.24 8.14 1.38
CA GLY A 74 18.37 8.76 2.40
C GLY A 74 18.81 10.16 2.83
N ALA A 75 19.65 10.80 2.03
CA ALA A 75 20.06 12.18 2.23
C ALA A 75 18.89 13.16 1.99
N ALA A 76 19.04 14.41 2.43
CA ALA A 76 18.12 15.46 2.05
C ALA A 76 18.11 15.63 0.52
N MET A 77 16.92 15.79 -0.04
CA MET A 77 16.74 15.99 -1.47
C MET A 77 17.20 17.40 -1.84
N PRO A 78 18.12 17.57 -2.80
CA PRO A 78 18.47 18.88 -3.30
C PRO A 78 17.26 19.46 -4.05
N ASP A 79 16.98 20.74 -3.85
CA ASP A 79 15.98 21.52 -4.59
C ASP A 79 14.57 20.88 -4.67
N VAL A 80 14.01 20.53 -3.51
CA VAL A 80 12.68 19.90 -3.37
C VAL A 80 11.59 20.70 -4.10
N GLN A 81 11.65 22.04 -4.06
CA GLN A 81 10.61 22.87 -4.68
C GLN A 81 10.61 22.76 -6.20
N ARG A 82 11.79 22.72 -6.79
CA ARG A 82 11.95 22.52 -8.23
C ARG A 82 11.43 21.14 -8.64
N THR A 83 11.82 20.08 -7.92
CA THR A 83 11.37 18.71 -8.21
C THR A 83 9.87 18.58 -8.06
N LEU A 84 9.24 19.23 -7.05
CA LEU A 84 7.79 19.28 -6.89
C LEU A 84 7.11 19.96 -8.10
N GLN A 85 7.67 21.07 -8.58
CA GLN A 85 7.13 21.77 -9.74
C GLN A 85 7.25 20.96 -11.02
N GLU A 86 8.43 20.37 -11.27
CA GLU A 86 8.68 19.50 -12.43
C GLU A 86 7.74 18.28 -12.42
N ALA A 87 7.59 17.60 -11.27
CA ALA A 87 6.70 16.44 -11.13
C ALA A 87 5.22 16.80 -11.35
N ARG A 88 4.78 17.97 -10.89
CA ARG A 88 3.38 18.45 -11.08
C ARG A 88 3.05 18.81 -12.53
N GLN A 89 4.05 19.01 -13.41
CA GLN A 89 3.79 19.25 -14.83
C GLN A 89 3.32 17.99 -15.55
N HIS A 90 3.55 16.81 -15.00
CA HIS A 90 3.08 15.57 -15.61
C HIS A 90 1.55 15.44 -15.48
N PRO A 91 0.80 15.21 -16.58
CA PRO A 91 -0.67 15.27 -16.61
C PRO A 91 -1.37 14.21 -15.74
N GLN A 92 -0.68 13.13 -15.42
CA GLN A 92 -1.17 12.08 -14.52
C GLN A 92 -0.99 12.39 -13.04
N VAL A 93 -0.15 13.36 -12.66
CA VAL A 93 0.10 13.72 -11.27
C VAL A 93 -1.01 14.64 -10.79
N VAL A 94 -1.76 14.19 -9.78
CA VAL A 94 -2.88 14.93 -9.17
C VAL A 94 -2.54 15.49 -7.80
N GLY A 95 -1.50 14.97 -7.14
CA GLY A 95 -1.03 15.44 -5.85
C GLY A 95 0.46 15.19 -5.68
N ALA A 96 1.13 16.08 -4.94
CA ALA A 96 2.55 15.95 -4.62
C ALA A 96 2.85 16.59 -3.26
N ALA A 97 3.50 15.83 -2.36
CA ALA A 97 3.88 16.29 -1.03
C ALA A 97 5.31 15.88 -0.68
N PRO A 98 6.08 16.74 -0.01
CA PRO A 98 7.40 16.38 0.49
C PRO A 98 7.27 15.46 1.70
N PHE A 99 8.29 14.62 1.93
CA PHE A 99 8.36 13.78 3.12
C PHE A 99 9.79 13.59 3.60
N VAL A 100 9.92 13.24 4.87
CA VAL A 100 11.15 12.73 5.47
C VAL A 100 10.95 11.24 5.77
N SER A 101 11.89 10.39 5.40
CA SER A 101 11.87 8.97 5.77
C SER A 101 13.13 8.62 6.54
N ALA A 102 12.95 8.03 7.72
CA ALA A 102 14.06 7.57 8.55
C ALA A 102 13.64 6.35 9.36
N GLN A 103 14.61 5.60 9.85
CA GLN A 103 14.39 4.51 10.78
C GLN A 103 14.77 4.93 12.18
N ALA A 104 13.98 4.51 13.16
CA ALA A 104 14.23 4.77 14.57
C ALA A 104 13.74 3.61 15.44
N LEU A 105 14.05 3.67 16.73
CA LEU A 105 13.42 2.85 17.71
C LEU A 105 12.45 3.72 18.53
N LEU A 106 11.28 3.20 18.84
CA LEU A 106 10.38 3.79 19.81
C LEU A 106 10.41 2.97 21.09
N ALA A 107 10.54 3.67 22.22
CA ALA A 107 10.59 3.05 23.53
C ALA A 107 9.54 3.65 24.47
N ARG A 108 8.96 2.80 25.31
CA ARG A 108 8.18 3.17 26.50
C ARG A 108 8.57 2.24 27.67
N GLY A 109 9.23 2.79 28.68
CA GLY A 109 9.79 1.97 29.76
C GLY A 109 10.83 0.98 29.22
N GLU A 110 10.60 -0.30 29.43
CA GLU A 110 11.45 -1.39 28.94
C GLU A 110 11.09 -1.89 27.54
N ASP A 111 9.88 -1.56 27.05
CA ASP A 111 9.42 -1.95 25.72
C ASP A 111 10.06 -1.08 24.64
N MET A 112 10.63 -1.75 23.62
CA MET A 112 11.28 -1.10 22.50
C MET A 112 10.88 -1.77 21.19
N LYS A 113 10.50 -0.97 20.18
CA LYS A 113 10.08 -1.44 18.84
C LYS A 113 10.78 -0.64 17.75
N GLY A 114 11.18 -1.33 16.68
CA GLY A 114 11.63 -0.68 15.45
C GLY A 114 10.48 0.06 14.79
N ALA A 115 10.74 1.26 14.30
CA ALA A 115 9.75 2.10 13.66
C ALA A 115 10.29 2.76 12.38
N LEU A 116 9.43 2.82 11.37
CA LEU A 116 9.64 3.65 10.19
C LEU A 116 9.04 5.03 10.48
N VAL A 117 9.91 6.01 10.60
CA VAL A 117 9.51 7.40 10.85
C VAL A 117 9.24 8.09 9.53
N ARG A 118 8.04 8.65 9.38
CA ARG A 118 7.66 9.46 8.23
C ARG A 118 7.28 10.87 8.67
N GLY A 119 8.14 11.82 8.34
CA GLY A 119 7.83 13.24 8.50
C GLY A 119 6.97 13.71 7.35
N ILE A 120 5.81 14.27 7.65
CA ILE A 120 4.81 14.72 6.68
C ILE A 120 4.51 16.21 6.84
N ASP A 121 4.00 16.81 5.79
CA ASP A 121 3.35 18.12 5.85
C ASP A 121 1.83 17.88 6.01
N PRO A 122 1.24 18.13 7.19
CA PRO A 122 -0.17 17.84 7.42
C PRO A 122 -1.12 18.57 6.49
N VAL A 123 -0.70 19.71 5.92
CA VAL A 123 -1.52 20.50 4.98
C VAL A 123 -1.54 19.85 3.60
N ARG A 124 -0.41 19.29 3.15
CA ARG A 124 -0.26 18.67 1.83
C ARG A 124 -0.48 17.17 1.84
N GLU A 125 -0.48 16.53 2.99
CA GLU A 125 -0.69 15.09 3.13
C GLU A 125 -1.99 14.61 2.49
N PRO A 126 -3.13 15.33 2.59
CA PRO A 126 -4.39 14.96 1.92
C PRO A 126 -4.30 14.87 0.40
N GLU A 127 -3.31 15.55 -0.21
CA GLU A 127 -3.12 15.48 -1.67
C GLU A 127 -2.58 14.12 -2.11
N VAL A 128 -1.89 13.38 -1.23
CA VAL A 128 -1.12 12.17 -1.60
C VAL A 128 -1.53 10.90 -0.88
N THR A 129 -2.34 10.99 0.18
CA THR A 129 -2.81 9.85 0.95
C THR A 129 -4.29 9.98 1.32
N ASP A 130 -4.94 8.85 1.49
CA ASP A 130 -6.33 8.77 1.98
C ASP A 130 -6.40 8.53 3.51
N LEU A 131 -5.25 8.48 4.21
CA LEU A 131 -5.15 8.35 5.68
C LEU A 131 -5.81 9.50 6.44
N VAL A 132 -6.18 10.58 5.76
CA VAL A 132 -6.72 11.82 6.37
C VAL A 132 -8.23 11.75 6.62
N ALA A 133 -8.90 10.66 6.27
CA ALA A 133 -10.34 10.54 6.42
C ALA A 133 -10.75 10.30 7.88
N GLY A 134 -11.74 11.05 8.36
CA GLY A 134 -12.34 10.87 9.69
C GLY A 134 -11.45 11.29 10.87
N SER A 135 -11.52 10.55 11.97
CA SER A 135 -10.79 10.82 13.21
C SER A 135 -9.26 10.79 13.07
N GLN A 136 -8.76 10.16 12.02
CA GLN A 136 -7.34 10.11 11.71
C GLN A 136 -6.84 11.49 11.21
N GLY A 137 -7.66 12.21 10.45
CA GLY A 137 -7.36 13.58 10.01
C GLY A 137 -7.21 14.57 11.17
N GLU A 138 -8.02 14.42 12.21
CA GLU A 138 -7.88 15.25 13.44
C GLU A 138 -6.54 15.01 14.15
N ALA A 139 -6.08 13.76 14.22
CA ALA A 139 -4.79 13.42 14.82
C ALA A 139 -3.62 14.00 14.00
N LEU A 140 -3.70 13.93 12.66
CA LEU A 140 -2.67 14.49 11.77
C LEU A 140 -2.64 16.02 11.83
N ALA A 141 -3.77 16.69 11.97
CA ALA A 141 -3.84 18.16 12.13
C ALA A 141 -3.16 18.65 13.42
N GLN A 142 -2.94 17.78 14.41
CA GLN A 142 -2.22 18.12 15.64
C GLN A 142 -0.69 18.04 15.51
N LEU A 143 -0.17 17.61 14.36
CA LEU A 143 1.26 17.63 14.09
C LEU A 143 1.73 19.04 13.75
N VAL A 144 2.05 19.80 14.80
CA VAL A 144 2.51 21.19 14.69
C VAL A 144 4.04 21.23 14.81
N PRO A 145 4.75 21.99 13.96
CA PRO A 145 6.21 22.08 14.00
C PRO A 145 6.71 22.60 15.35
N GLY A 146 7.71 21.94 15.91
CA GLY A 146 8.34 22.30 17.20
C GLY A 146 7.70 21.64 18.43
N GLU A 147 6.52 21.05 18.30
CA GLU A 147 5.84 20.40 19.43
C GLU A 147 6.23 18.92 19.60
N PHE A 148 6.91 18.35 18.63
CA PHE A 148 7.38 16.96 18.63
C PHE A 148 6.25 15.96 18.95
N ARG A 149 5.12 16.13 18.30
CA ARG A 149 3.97 15.22 18.38
C ARG A 149 4.09 14.10 17.35
N VAL A 150 3.56 12.92 17.72
CA VAL A 150 3.53 11.75 16.84
C VAL A 150 2.14 11.16 16.73
N VAL A 151 1.84 10.61 15.57
CA VAL A 151 0.70 9.74 15.33
C VAL A 151 1.25 8.36 15.01
N LEU A 152 0.82 7.36 15.76
CA LEU A 152 1.32 5.98 15.69
C LEU A 152 0.35 5.08 14.96
N GLY A 153 0.86 4.08 14.25
CA GLY A 153 0.01 2.98 13.81
C GLY A 153 -0.64 2.27 15.00
N GLY A 154 -1.90 1.90 14.87
CA GLY A 154 -2.70 1.35 15.97
C GLY A 154 -2.12 0.09 16.57
N GLU A 155 -1.48 -0.76 15.76
CA GLU A 155 -0.78 -1.96 16.23
C GLU A 155 0.50 -1.62 17.00
N LEU A 156 1.29 -0.65 16.52
CA LEU A 156 2.49 -0.17 17.20
C LEU A 156 2.14 0.43 18.57
N ALA A 157 1.08 1.24 18.61
CA ALA A 157 0.58 1.81 19.87
C ALA A 157 0.14 0.73 20.86
N ARG A 158 -0.53 -0.34 20.38
CA ARG A 158 -0.91 -1.50 21.20
C ARG A 158 0.31 -2.25 21.73
N MET A 159 1.30 -2.51 20.88
CA MET A 159 2.54 -3.21 21.29
C MET A 159 3.36 -2.44 22.32
N LEU A 160 3.33 -1.10 22.28
CA LEU A 160 3.99 -0.24 23.27
C LEU A 160 3.08 0.10 24.47
N GLY A 161 1.82 -0.32 24.45
CA GLY A 161 0.85 -0.02 25.49
C GLY A 161 0.55 1.47 25.65
N VAL A 162 0.66 2.28 24.57
CA VAL A 162 0.47 3.74 24.60
C VAL A 162 -0.87 4.15 24.03
N ARG A 163 -1.37 5.32 24.48
CA ARG A 163 -2.60 5.96 24.03
C ARG A 163 -2.34 7.45 23.76
N ARG A 164 -3.30 8.11 23.16
CA ARG A 164 -3.27 9.57 23.00
C ARG A 164 -3.01 10.27 24.33
N GLY A 165 -2.05 11.18 24.35
CA GLY A 165 -1.60 11.92 25.52
C GLY A 165 -0.41 11.29 26.25
N ASP A 166 -0.05 10.05 25.94
CA ASP A 166 1.16 9.41 26.51
C ASP A 166 2.43 9.96 25.83
N VAL A 167 3.57 9.75 26.50
CA VAL A 167 4.88 10.12 25.99
C VAL A 167 5.64 8.86 25.58
N VAL A 168 6.22 8.87 24.39
CA VAL A 168 7.14 7.84 23.89
C VAL A 168 8.51 8.44 23.63
N THR A 169 9.53 7.62 23.72
CA THR A 169 10.90 8.02 23.46
C THR A 169 11.34 7.53 22.07
N LEU A 170 11.66 8.46 21.18
CA LEU A 170 12.24 8.15 19.89
C LEU A 170 13.77 8.15 20.00
N ILE A 171 14.38 7.07 19.52
CA ILE A 171 15.82 6.85 19.52
C ILE A 171 16.28 6.73 18.06
N ALA A 172 16.98 7.75 17.56
CA ALA A 172 17.55 7.76 16.22
C ALA A 172 18.89 7.03 16.21
N PRO A 173 19.08 5.99 15.36
CA PRO A 173 20.32 5.20 15.33
C PRO A 173 21.51 6.01 14.78
N THR A 174 21.24 7.01 13.93
CA THR A 174 22.27 7.94 13.45
C THR A 174 22.63 8.92 14.58
N GLY A 175 23.58 8.50 15.39
CA GLY A 175 24.02 9.25 16.57
C GLY A 175 25.06 10.32 16.25
N GLN A 176 25.51 11.00 17.30
CA GLN A 176 26.64 11.92 17.24
C GLN A 176 27.92 11.12 17.51
N VAL A 177 28.89 11.23 16.61
CA VAL A 177 30.22 10.65 16.84
C VAL A 177 30.91 11.47 17.93
N THR A 178 31.23 10.85 19.04
CA THR A 178 31.97 11.44 20.15
C THR A 178 33.27 10.67 20.35
N PRO A 179 34.27 11.21 21.06
CA PRO A 179 35.50 10.48 21.39
C PRO A 179 35.23 9.15 22.16
N ALA A 180 34.08 9.05 22.83
CA ALA A 180 33.64 7.86 23.54
C ALA A 180 32.79 6.88 22.70
N GLY A 181 32.59 7.17 21.39
CA GLY A 181 31.79 6.35 20.49
C GLY A 181 30.56 7.09 19.93
N VAL A 182 29.68 6.34 19.25
CA VAL A 182 28.44 6.88 18.67
C VAL A 182 27.35 6.91 19.74
N VAL A 183 26.88 8.10 20.08
CA VAL A 183 25.77 8.29 21.04
C VAL A 183 24.47 8.49 20.24
N PRO A 184 23.46 7.62 20.38
CA PRO A 184 22.18 7.79 19.69
C PRO A 184 21.45 9.06 20.16
N ARG A 185 20.67 9.66 19.29
CA ARG A 185 19.83 10.80 19.67
C ARG A 185 18.53 10.32 20.23
N ILE A 186 18.16 10.89 21.33
CA ILE A 186 16.95 10.55 22.07
C ILE A 186 16.04 11.77 22.13
N LYS A 187 14.77 11.60 21.78
CA LYS A 187 13.76 12.66 21.86
C LYS A 187 12.46 12.10 22.44
N GLN A 188 11.92 12.78 23.45
CA GLN A 188 10.57 12.50 23.93
C GLN A 188 9.55 13.10 22.99
N MET A 189 8.49 12.35 22.67
CA MET A 189 7.45 12.69 21.73
C MET A 189 6.08 12.48 22.39
N LEU A 190 5.16 13.40 22.19
CA LEU A 190 3.79 13.29 22.67
C LEU A 190 2.93 12.55 21.63
N VAL A 191 2.21 11.52 22.06
CA VAL A 191 1.29 10.79 21.18
C VAL A 191 0.02 11.63 20.98
N ALA A 192 -0.14 12.20 19.78
CA ALA A 192 -1.31 12.98 19.39
C ALA A 192 -2.51 12.10 19.05
N GLY A 193 -2.26 10.87 18.60
CA GLY A 193 -3.29 9.90 18.23
C GLY A 193 -2.72 8.65 17.59
N THR A 194 -3.61 7.83 17.09
CA THR A 194 -3.27 6.61 16.34
C THR A 194 -4.02 6.62 15.00
N PHE A 195 -3.48 5.91 14.02
CA PHE A 195 -4.16 5.63 12.77
C PHE A 195 -4.28 4.11 12.57
N ASP A 196 -5.25 3.72 11.76
CA ASP A 196 -5.46 2.35 11.33
C ASP A 196 -5.65 2.34 9.81
N SER A 197 -4.68 1.77 9.11
CA SER A 197 -4.69 1.67 7.66
C SER A 197 -5.37 0.40 7.16
N GLY A 198 -5.64 -0.55 8.08
CA GLY A 198 -6.08 -1.89 7.76
C GLY A 198 -4.97 -2.77 7.18
N HIS A 199 -3.71 -2.31 7.22
CA HIS A 199 -2.54 -3.05 6.77
C HIS A 199 -1.54 -3.21 7.91
N TYR A 200 -1.44 -4.43 8.43
CA TYR A 200 -0.66 -4.76 9.64
C TYR A 200 0.78 -4.24 9.60
N GLU A 201 1.46 -4.33 8.46
CA GLU A 201 2.86 -3.90 8.33
C GLU A 201 3.03 -2.40 8.60
N TYR A 202 2.12 -1.56 8.07
CA TYR A 202 2.16 -0.12 8.35
C TYR A 202 1.66 0.19 9.75
N ASP A 203 0.58 -0.46 10.19
CA ASP A 203 -0.01 -0.23 11.50
C ASP A 203 0.92 -0.67 12.64
N SER A 204 1.86 -1.61 12.39
CA SER A 204 2.83 -2.10 13.36
C SER A 204 4.18 -1.40 13.35
N THR A 205 4.48 -0.57 12.33
CA THR A 205 5.82 0.01 12.19
C THR A 205 5.83 1.51 11.91
N LEU A 206 4.77 2.07 11.32
CA LEU A 206 4.79 3.45 10.84
C LEU A 206 4.49 4.46 11.96
N VAL A 207 5.30 5.51 12.01
CA VAL A 207 5.18 6.68 12.88
C VAL A 207 5.15 7.93 12.04
N LEU A 208 4.11 8.73 12.21
CA LEU A 208 3.95 10.01 11.52
C LEU A 208 4.26 11.16 12.46
N LEU A 209 5.02 12.14 11.98
CA LEU A 209 5.29 13.40 12.69
C LEU A 209 5.45 14.54 11.69
N HIS A 210 5.52 15.79 12.18
CA HIS A 210 5.76 16.92 11.30
C HIS A 210 7.12 16.83 10.63
N HIS A 211 7.20 17.13 9.32
CA HIS A 211 8.45 16.96 8.55
C HIS A 211 9.61 17.81 9.09
N GLU A 212 9.34 19.03 9.61
CA GLU A 212 10.38 19.85 10.22
C GLU A 212 10.92 19.24 11.52
N ASP A 213 10.07 18.63 12.33
CA ASP A 213 10.52 17.94 13.55
C ASP A 213 11.34 16.71 13.20
N ALA A 214 10.95 15.95 12.15
CA ALA A 214 11.77 14.88 11.62
C ALA A 214 13.13 15.39 11.16
N GLN A 215 13.19 16.47 10.39
CA GLN A 215 14.47 17.07 9.96
C GLN A 215 15.36 17.45 11.15
N ARG A 216 14.79 18.05 12.19
CA ARG A 216 15.53 18.41 13.42
C ARG A 216 16.08 17.19 14.15
N ILE A 217 15.27 16.14 14.32
CA ILE A 217 15.67 14.90 15.00
C ILE A 217 16.78 14.18 14.24
N PHE A 218 16.63 14.03 12.92
CA PHE A 218 17.59 13.31 12.08
C PHE A 218 18.71 14.19 11.51
N ARG A 219 18.70 15.51 11.80
CA ARG A 219 19.65 16.52 11.28
C ARG A 219 19.74 16.51 9.76
N LEU A 220 18.60 16.54 9.13
CA LEU A 220 18.50 16.65 7.69
C LEU A 220 18.29 18.13 7.32
N GLU A 221 18.97 18.58 6.27
CA GLU A 221 18.88 19.94 5.76
C GLU A 221 17.56 20.20 5.01
N GLY A 222 16.80 19.13 4.72
CA GLY A 222 15.52 19.20 4.01
C GLY A 222 14.78 17.85 4.00
N PRO A 223 13.65 17.77 3.30
CA PRO A 223 12.95 16.53 3.05
C PRO A 223 13.84 15.52 2.31
N THR A 224 13.65 14.23 2.57
CA THR A 224 14.39 13.15 1.90
C THR A 224 13.81 12.77 0.54
N GLY A 225 12.56 13.18 0.27
CA GLY A 225 11.90 12.88 -0.97
C GLY A 225 10.55 13.57 -1.12
N ILE A 226 9.88 13.27 -2.23
CA ILE A 226 8.51 13.67 -2.53
C ILE A 226 7.67 12.44 -2.88
N ARG A 227 6.39 12.48 -2.50
CA ARG A 227 5.39 11.47 -2.83
C ARG A 227 4.40 12.03 -3.82
N LEU A 228 4.00 11.19 -4.77
CA LEU A 228 3.07 11.57 -5.81
C LEU A 228 1.81 10.69 -5.78
N LYS A 229 0.67 11.33 -5.97
CA LYS A 229 -0.60 10.67 -6.27
C LYS A 229 -0.91 10.85 -7.74
N LEU A 230 -1.27 9.76 -8.41
CA LEU A 230 -1.62 9.75 -9.82
C LEU A 230 -3.13 9.64 -9.99
N ARG A 231 -3.64 10.13 -11.10
CA ARG A 231 -5.03 9.93 -11.51
C ARG A 231 -5.34 8.46 -11.74
N ASN A 232 -4.42 7.75 -12.40
CA ASN A 232 -4.51 6.32 -12.65
C ASN A 232 -3.31 5.59 -12.04
N LEU A 233 -3.57 4.84 -11.00
CA LEU A 233 -2.58 4.03 -10.30
C LEU A 233 -1.88 2.99 -11.20
N HIS A 234 -2.59 2.44 -12.19
CA HIS A 234 -2.03 1.40 -13.07
C HIS A 234 -0.94 1.95 -14.01
N GLU A 235 -0.89 3.26 -14.18
CA GLU A 235 0.12 3.95 -14.99
C GLU A 235 1.37 4.34 -14.19
N ALA A 236 1.43 4.00 -12.88
CA ALA A 236 2.53 4.41 -12.00
C ALA A 236 3.91 4.02 -12.56
N ARG A 237 4.02 2.85 -13.17
CA ARG A 237 5.30 2.41 -13.75
C ARG A 237 5.71 3.21 -15.00
N SER A 238 4.78 3.50 -15.90
CA SER A 238 5.07 4.33 -17.09
C SER A 238 5.40 5.75 -16.69
N VAL A 239 4.59 6.34 -15.80
CA VAL A 239 4.84 7.69 -15.27
C VAL A 239 6.17 7.77 -14.51
N ALA A 240 6.55 6.73 -13.77
CA ALA A 240 7.85 6.69 -13.09
C ALA A 240 9.03 6.70 -14.09
N LEU A 241 8.89 6.02 -15.23
CA LEU A 241 9.90 6.02 -16.30
C LEU A 241 9.96 7.39 -17.01
N ASP A 242 8.83 8.00 -17.29
CA ASP A 242 8.75 9.34 -17.90
C ASP A 242 9.39 10.39 -16.98
N LEU A 243 9.07 10.34 -15.69
CA LEU A 243 9.68 11.22 -14.69
C LEU A 243 11.18 10.99 -14.54
N ALA A 244 11.66 9.73 -14.65
CA ALA A 244 13.10 9.44 -14.60
C ALA A 244 13.88 10.07 -15.75
N GLY A 245 13.23 10.29 -16.90
CA GLY A 245 13.82 10.97 -18.05
C GLY A 245 13.70 12.50 -18.03
N SER A 246 12.75 13.05 -17.27
CA SER A 246 12.42 14.48 -17.29
C SER A 246 12.90 15.24 -16.06
N LEU A 247 13.02 14.59 -14.90
CA LEU A 247 13.47 15.23 -13.68
C LEU A 247 14.97 15.52 -13.69
N SER A 248 15.33 16.66 -13.14
CA SER A 248 16.72 17.09 -13.02
C SER A 248 17.37 16.50 -11.75
N GLY A 249 18.60 15.98 -11.87
CA GLY A 249 19.42 15.51 -10.75
C GLY A 249 19.51 13.99 -10.63
N ASP A 250 20.39 13.53 -9.71
CA ASP A 250 20.54 12.10 -9.39
C ASP A 250 19.45 11.70 -8.38
N LEU A 251 18.25 11.44 -8.89
CA LEU A 251 17.09 11.06 -8.08
C LEU A 251 16.71 9.60 -8.34
N ARG A 252 16.24 8.93 -7.31
CA ARG A 252 15.68 7.59 -7.42
C ARG A 252 14.17 7.67 -7.41
N ILE A 253 13.55 7.01 -8.37
CA ILE A 253 12.10 6.95 -8.50
C ILE A 253 11.66 5.51 -8.28
N ARG A 254 10.69 5.32 -7.42
CA ARG A 254 10.14 4.03 -7.08
C ARG A 254 8.61 4.09 -7.16
N ASP A 255 8.03 3.23 -7.95
CA ASP A 255 6.59 3.05 -8.00
C ASP A 255 6.11 2.04 -6.95
N TRP A 256 4.82 2.04 -6.64
CA TRP A 256 4.21 1.17 -5.64
C TRP A 256 4.39 -0.33 -5.95
N THR A 257 4.54 -0.73 -7.21
CA THR A 257 4.73 -2.13 -7.61
C THR A 257 6.12 -2.62 -7.25
N GLN A 258 7.12 -1.75 -7.33
CA GLN A 258 8.50 -2.05 -6.90
C GLN A 258 8.61 -2.13 -5.38
N GLN A 259 7.85 -1.31 -4.66
CA GLN A 259 7.80 -1.31 -3.20
C GLN A 259 7.19 -2.60 -2.66
N ASN A 260 6.20 -3.16 -3.38
CA ASN A 260 5.46 -4.36 -2.99
C ASN A 260 5.73 -5.56 -3.92
N ARG A 261 6.98 -5.77 -4.33
CA ARG A 261 7.37 -6.82 -5.29
C ARG A 261 6.91 -8.22 -4.89
N THR A 262 7.04 -8.56 -3.62
CA THR A 262 6.68 -9.89 -3.10
C THR A 262 5.19 -10.14 -3.25
N TRP A 263 4.36 -9.16 -2.89
CA TRP A 263 2.91 -9.24 -3.05
C TRP A 263 2.53 -9.34 -4.54
N PHE A 264 3.13 -8.51 -5.38
CA PHE A 264 2.85 -8.52 -6.82
C PHE A 264 3.27 -9.83 -7.48
N ALA A 265 4.41 -10.40 -7.09
CA ALA A 265 4.87 -11.71 -7.54
C ALA A 265 3.91 -12.83 -7.10
N ALA A 266 3.42 -12.79 -5.87
CA ALA A 266 2.43 -13.75 -5.35
C ALA A 266 1.13 -13.70 -6.17
N VAL A 267 0.59 -12.52 -6.44
CA VAL A 267 -0.63 -12.34 -7.27
C VAL A 267 -0.42 -12.85 -8.71
N GLN A 268 0.75 -12.61 -9.30
CA GLN A 268 1.08 -13.10 -10.63
C GLN A 268 1.17 -14.64 -10.66
N LEU A 269 1.81 -15.24 -9.66
CA LEU A 269 1.90 -16.69 -9.51
C LEU A 269 0.50 -17.29 -9.38
N GLU A 270 -0.34 -16.71 -8.53
CA GLU A 270 -1.71 -17.15 -8.32
C GLU A 270 -2.53 -17.11 -9.62
N LYS A 271 -2.45 -16.05 -10.40
CA LYS A 271 -3.11 -15.96 -11.72
C LYS A 271 -2.65 -17.06 -12.68
N ARG A 272 -1.35 -17.38 -12.70
CA ARG A 272 -0.82 -18.49 -13.51
C ARG A 272 -1.35 -19.85 -13.03
N MET A 273 -1.37 -20.08 -11.73
CA MET A 273 -1.91 -21.33 -11.16
C MET A 273 -3.38 -21.48 -11.48
N MET A 274 -4.16 -20.42 -11.34
CA MET A 274 -5.59 -20.41 -11.70
C MET A 274 -5.80 -20.72 -13.19
N PHE A 275 -5.00 -20.13 -14.09
CA PHE A 275 -5.05 -20.41 -15.51
C PHE A 275 -4.77 -21.88 -15.83
N ILE A 276 -3.75 -22.49 -15.19
CA ILE A 276 -3.40 -23.90 -15.36
C ILE A 276 -4.55 -24.80 -14.87
N ILE A 277 -5.09 -24.53 -13.69
CA ILE A 277 -6.24 -25.28 -13.13
C ILE A 277 -7.43 -25.21 -14.08
N LEU A 278 -7.72 -24.01 -14.60
CA LEU A 278 -8.82 -23.78 -15.53
C LEU A 278 -8.65 -24.57 -16.82
N THR A 279 -7.44 -24.60 -17.36
CA THR A 279 -7.10 -25.38 -18.57
C THR A 279 -7.19 -26.88 -18.35
N LEU A 280 -6.94 -27.37 -17.12
CA LEU A 280 -7.04 -28.79 -16.79
C LEU A 280 -8.49 -29.25 -16.54
N ILE A 281 -9.40 -28.34 -16.16
CA ILE A 281 -10.82 -28.65 -15.91
C ILE A 281 -11.63 -28.66 -17.21
N VAL A 282 -11.23 -27.92 -18.23
CA VAL A 282 -11.87 -27.84 -19.56
C VAL A 282 -11.31 -28.91 -20.47
#